data_8be827b9ea6da876250ac06d15d02507
#
_entry.id   8be827b9ea6da876250ac06d15d02507
#
_cell.length_a   1.000
_cell.length_b   1.000
_cell.length_c   1.000
_cell.angle_alpha   90.00
_cell.angle_beta   90.00
_cell.angle_gamma   90.00
#
_symmetry.space_group_name_H-M   'P 1'
#
loop_
_entity.id
_entity.type
_entity.pdbx_description
1 polymer ?
#
loop_
_entity_poly.entity_id
_entity_poly.type
_entity_poly.pdbx_seq_one_letter_code
_entity_poly.pdbx_strand_id
1 'polypeptide(L)'
;MPMLRVGIAGIGFMGWIHWLAYQQIENVQVVAVCDRDPVRLSGDWTGIQGNFGPRGEIVDLEGIETFQDLAAFCRADLDLVDVCLPPALHLEAVQLAAAAGKHVFCEKPLCLTADDCDLAVNACQDARRMLMVGHVLPFFPEYRVARNVIGSGQHGGLVNAFFKRVIADPAWLSDYYVADRTGGPLMDLHIHDAHFLRLIGGMPSRVYADGRLFQEVVKYCYAI
;
A
#
# COMPACT_ATOMS: atom_id res chain seq x y z
N MET A 1 23.81 10.66 -7.10
CA MET A 1 22.87 9.88 -7.97
C MET A 1 21.92 10.88 -8.59
N PRO A 2 21.33 10.63 -9.77
CA PRO A 2 20.26 11.50 -10.27
C PRO A 2 19.11 11.54 -9.28
N MET A 3 18.38 12.66 -9.23
CA MET A 3 17.19 12.84 -8.40
C MET A 3 16.07 11.92 -8.93
N LEU A 4 15.49 11.09 -8.08
CA LEU A 4 14.33 10.26 -8.43
C LEU A 4 13.05 11.11 -8.35
N ARG A 5 12.33 11.19 -9.45
CA ARG A 5 11.11 12.00 -9.59
C ARG A 5 9.89 11.13 -9.31
N VAL A 6 9.23 11.40 -8.20
CA VAL A 6 8.08 10.63 -7.72
C VAL A 6 6.78 11.39 -7.95
N GLY A 7 5.77 10.69 -8.42
CA GLY A 7 4.40 11.17 -8.42
C GLY A 7 3.55 10.35 -7.43
N ILE A 8 2.73 11.01 -6.60
CA ILE A 8 1.83 10.34 -5.65
C ILE A 8 0.41 10.36 -6.20
N ALA A 9 -0.17 9.18 -6.39
CA ALA A 9 -1.57 8.99 -6.79
C ALA A 9 -2.42 8.66 -5.56
N GLY A 10 -3.33 9.56 -5.20
CA GLY A 10 -4.19 9.47 -4.02
C GLY A 10 -3.59 10.20 -2.81
N ILE A 11 -4.10 11.41 -2.55
CA ILE A 11 -3.73 12.23 -1.39
C ILE A 11 -4.73 11.98 -0.25
N GLY A 12 -4.84 10.71 0.14
CA GLY A 12 -5.52 10.29 1.34
C GLY A 12 -4.56 10.16 2.52
N PHE A 13 -4.96 9.39 3.54
CA PHE A 13 -4.12 9.16 4.71
C PHE A 13 -2.74 8.59 4.34
N MET A 14 -2.67 7.53 3.52
CA MET A 14 -1.38 6.95 3.14
C MET A 14 -0.58 7.87 2.21
N GLY A 15 -1.22 8.57 1.29
CA GLY A 15 -0.53 9.57 0.46
C GLY A 15 0.12 10.68 1.27
N TRP A 16 -0.55 11.14 2.35
CA TRP A 16 0.04 12.09 3.30
C TRP A 16 1.25 11.50 4.04
N ILE A 17 1.15 10.28 4.54
CA ILE A 17 2.27 9.62 5.24
C ILE A 17 3.46 9.40 4.29
N HIS A 18 3.22 9.01 3.04
CA HIS A 18 4.27 8.85 2.04
C HIS A 18 4.90 10.20 1.66
N TRP A 19 4.09 11.24 1.51
CA TRP A 19 4.59 12.60 1.31
C TRP A 19 5.59 13.00 2.39
N LEU A 20 5.22 12.82 3.67
CA LEU A 20 6.11 13.12 4.80
C LEU A 20 7.40 12.27 4.77
N ALA A 21 7.28 11.00 4.38
CA ALA A 21 8.43 10.12 4.27
C ALA A 21 9.39 10.57 3.16
N TYR A 22 8.87 10.95 1.99
CA TYR A 22 9.70 11.43 0.88
C TYR A 22 10.49 12.70 1.23
N GLN A 23 9.95 13.56 2.11
CA GLN A 23 10.69 14.76 2.58
C GLN A 23 11.95 14.40 3.40
N GLN A 24 12.07 13.15 3.87
CA GLN A 24 13.21 12.68 4.68
C GLN A 24 14.21 11.84 3.86
N ILE A 25 13.94 11.60 2.57
CA ILE A 25 14.78 10.74 1.73
C ILE A 25 15.63 11.61 0.80
N GLU A 26 16.93 11.50 0.93
CA GLU A 26 17.86 12.16 0.02
C GLU A 26 17.72 11.60 -1.41
N ASN A 27 17.92 12.46 -2.40
CA ASN A 27 17.86 12.12 -3.83
C ASN A 27 16.49 11.60 -4.33
N VAL A 28 15.42 11.93 -3.61
CA VAL A 28 14.03 11.70 -4.01
C VAL A 28 13.27 13.01 -3.94
N GLN A 29 12.47 13.29 -4.94
CA GLN A 29 11.61 14.48 -4.97
C GLN A 29 10.21 14.11 -5.45
N VAL A 30 9.18 14.51 -4.70
CA VAL A 30 7.81 14.49 -5.20
C VAL A 30 7.66 15.67 -6.16
N VAL A 31 7.31 15.39 -7.40
CA VAL A 31 7.18 16.40 -8.46
C VAL A 31 5.76 16.49 -9.02
N ALA A 32 4.89 15.53 -8.68
CA ALA A 32 3.50 15.54 -9.09
C ALA A 32 2.61 14.85 -8.06
N VAL A 33 1.36 15.30 -7.99
CA VAL A 33 0.31 14.67 -7.19
C VAL A 33 -0.97 14.51 -8.02
N CYS A 34 -1.69 13.41 -7.79
CA CYS A 34 -2.96 13.13 -8.44
C CYS A 34 -4.03 12.81 -7.40
N ASP A 35 -5.12 13.53 -7.41
CA ASP A 35 -6.32 13.24 -6.61
C ASP A 35 -7.57 13.76 -7.33
N ARG A 36 -8.71 13.12 -7.11
CA ARG A 36 -9.99 13.59 -7.65
C ARG A 36 -10.53 14.82 -6.93
N ASP A 37 -10.07 15.06 -5.69
CA ASP A 37 -10.52 16.15 -4.83
C ASP A 37 -9.72 17.44 -5.12
N PRO A 38 -10.36 18.49 -5.70
CA PRO A 38 -9.68 19.75 -6.01
C PRO A 38 -9.17 20.46 -4.76
N VAL A 39 -9.77 20.23 -3.58
CA VAL A 39 -9.31 20.83 -2.32
C VAL A 39 -7.92 20.27 -1.97
N ARG A 40 -7.71 18.97 -2.15
CA ARG A 40 -6.39 18.36 -1.93
C ARG A 40 -5.37 18.83 -2.95
N LEU A 41 -5.78 19.03 -4.19
CA LEU A 41 -4.91 19.54 -5.25
C LEU A 41 -4.58 21.04 -5.08
N SER A 42 -5.30 21.78 -4.22
CA SER A 42 -4.91 23.14 -3.82
C SER A 42 -3.92 23.19 -2.66
N GLY A 43 -3.53 22.02 -2.10
CA GLY A 43 -2.63 21.93 -0.95
C GLY A 43 -3.35 21.94 0.40
N ASP A 44 -4.67 22.05 0.46
CA ASP A 44 -5.39 21.91 1.73
C ASP A 44 -5.62 20.44 2.08
N TRP A 45 -4.71 19.92 2.89
CA TRP A 45 -4.75 18.55 3.38
C TRP A 45 -5.20 18.47 4.84
N THR A 46 -5.68 19.56 5.44
CA THR A 46 -6.09 19.66 6.86
C THR A 46 -7.18 18.66 7.26
N GLY A 47 -8.02 18.25 6.29
CA GLY A 47 -9.05 17.22 6.50
C GLY A 47 -8.51 15.78 6.58
N ILE A 48 -7.22 15.55 6.29
CA ILE A 48 -6.64 14.20 6.30
C ILE A 48 -6.33 13.77 7.74
N GLN A 49 -6.80 12.58 8.10
CA GLN A 49 -6.50 11.95 9.38
C GLN A 49 -6.42 10.43 9.22
N GLY A 50 -5.75 9.76 10.16
CA GLY A 50 -5.61 8.32 10.21
C GLY A 50 -5.33 7.83 11.63
N ASN A 51 -4.90 6.59 11.76
CA ASN A 51 -4.64 5.94 13.05
C ASN A 51 -3.20 6.11 13.57
N PHE A 52 -2.34 6.71 12.79
CA PHE A 52 -0.95 7.05 13.18
C PHE A 52 -0.47 8.28 12.39
N GLY A 53 0.69 8.82 12.77
CA GLY A 53 1.26 10.02 12.16
C GLY A 53 0.52 11.31 12.52
N PRO A 54 0.98 12.46 12.03
CA PRO A 54 0.33 13.74 12.24
C PRO A 54 -0.91 13.88 11.37
N ARG A 55 -1.84 14.75 11.77
CA ARG A 55 -2.93 15.22 10.90
C ARG A 55 -2.35 15.95 9.70
N GLY A 56 -3.11 15.97 8.61
CA GLY A 56 -2.76 16.78 7.46
C GLY A 56 -2.75 18.28 7.78
N GLU A 57 -2.04 19.03 6.97
CA GLU A 57 -1.87 20.48 7.11
C GLU A 57 -1.98 21.16 5.74
N ILE A 58 -1.82 22.47 5.70
CA ILE A 58 -1.67 23.19 4.43
C ILE A 58 -0.28 22.91 3.90
N VAL A 59 -0.20 22.38 2.70
CA VAL A 59 1.04 22.03 1.99
C VAL A 59 1.24 22.99 0.83
N ASP A 60 2.42 23.56 0.74
CA ASP A 60 2.81 24.33 -0.43
C ASP A 60 3.14 23.36 -1.59
N LEU A 61 2.38 23.48 -2.68
CA LEU A 61 2.56 22.72 -3.91
C LEU A 61 3.25 23.53 -5.02
N GLU A 62 3.96 24.62 -4.69
CA GLU A 62 4.73 25.36 -5.68
C GLU A 62 5.77 24.45 -6.35
N GLY A 63 5.76 24.43 -7.68
CA GLY A 63 6.65 23.56 -8.47
C GLY A 63 6.24 22.09 -8.55
N ILE A 64 5.08 21.71 -7.98
CA ILE A 64 4.51 20.36 -8.07
C ILE A 64 3.33 20.36 -9.01
N GLU A 65 3.36 19.49 -10.02
CA GLU A 65 2.26 19.33 -10.96
C GLU A 65 1.06 18.66 -10.29
N THR A 66 -0.15 19.15 -10.56
CA THR A 66 -1.37 18.58 -9.98
C THR A 66 -2.29 18.03 -11.05
N PHE A 67 -2.85 16.84 -10.82
CA PHE A 67 -3.67 16.13 -11.79
C PHE A 67 -4.96 15.62 -11.15
N GLN A 68 -6.07 15.71 -11.87
CA GLN A 68 -7.30 14.97 -11.53
C GLN A 68 -7.45 13.70 -12.36
N ASP A 69 -6.81 13.65 -13.53
CA ASP A 69 -6.83 12.49 -14.44
C ASP A 69 -5.59 11.62 -14.23
N LEU A 70 -5.81 10.37 -13.86
CA LEU A 70 -4.75 9.41 -13.54
C LEU A 70 -3.89 9.05 -14.76
N ALA A 71 -4.50 8.99 -15.95
CA ALA A 71 -3.77 8.67 -17.17
C ALA A 71 -2.87 9.83 -17.60
N ALA A 72 -3.30 11.07 -17.45
CA ALA A 72 -2.49 12.26 -17.69
C ALA A 72 -1.32 12.31 -16.68
N PHE A 73 -1.60 12.07 -15.39
CA PHE A 73 -0.60 11.99 -14.34
C PHE A 73 0.49 10.95 -14.64
N CYS A 74 0.12 9.73 -15.03
CA CYS A 74 1.10 8.70 -15.35
C CYS A 74 1.99 9.06 -16.56
N ARG A 75 1.55 9.94 -17.45
CA ARG A 75 2.34 10.44 -18.59
C ARG A 75 3.27 11.60 -18.25
N ALA A 76 3.15 12.18 -17.06
CA ALA A 76 4.04 13.26 -16.62
C ALA A 76 5.52 12.79 -16.55
N ASP A 77 6.42 13.74 -16.38
CA ASP A 77 7.85 13.45 -16.29
C ASP A 77 8.21 12.89 -14.90
N LEU A 78 7.93 11.59 -14.72
CA LEU A 78 8.14 10.82 -13.50
C LEU A 78 9.04 9.62 -13.76
N ASP A 79 9.78 9.20 -12.74
CA ASP A 79 10.48 7.91 -12.71
C ASP A 79 9.64 6.83 -12.03
N LEU A 80 8.87 7.23 -11.00
CA LEU A 80 8.10 6.33 -10.15
C LEU A 80 6.71 6.92 -9.87
N VAL A 81 5.70 6.08 -9.97
CA VAL A 81 4.34 6.32 -9.48
C VAL A 81 4.15 5.60 -8.17
N ASP A 82 3.80 6.36 -7.13
CA ASP A 82 3.42 5.87 -5.81
C ASP A 82 1.89 5.82 -5.70
N VAL A 83 1.34 4.62 -5.64
CA VAL A 83 -0.11 4.37 -5.67
C VAL A 83 -0.63 4.24 -4.24
N CYS A 84 -1.24 5.32 -3.74
CA CYS A 84 -1.90 5.43 -2.43
C CYS A 84 -3.43 5.54 -2.56
N LEU A 85 -3.97 5.02 -3.65
CA LEU A 85 -5.40 5.00 -3.95
C LEU A 85 -6.13 3.94 -3.10
N PRO A 86 -7.48 3.92 -3.10
CA PRO A 86 -8.22 2.76 -2.61
C PRO A 86 -7.90 1.49 -3.40
N PRO A 87 -7.87 0.29 -2.76
CA PRO A 87 -7.46 -0.97 -3.39
C PRO A 87 -8.15 -1.31 -4.71
N ALA A 88 -9.43 -0.97 -4.85
CA ALA A 88 -10.19 -1.17 -6.09
C ALA A 88 -9.63 -0.42 -7.31
N LEU A 89 -8.81 0.60 -7.11
CA LEU A 89 -8.21 1.40 -8.18
C LEU A 89 -6.73 1.04 -8.44
N HIS A 90 -6.15 0.13 -7.67
CA HIS A 90 -4.73 -0.20 -7.77
C HIS A 90 -4.37 -0.82 -9.10
N LEU A 91 -5.17 -1.79 -9.59
CA LEU A 91 -4.90 -2.44 -10.88
C LEU A 91 -4.81 -1.43 -12.03
N GLU A 92 -5.81 -0.55 -12.15
CA GLU A 92 -5.82 0.49 -13.19
C GLU A 92 -4.60 1.39 -13.08
N ALA A 93 -4.28 1.86 -11.87
CA ALA A 93 -3.14 2.74 -11.63
C ALA A 93 -1.80 2.09 -12.01
N VAL A 94 -1.61 0.82 -11.61
CA VAL A 94 -0.41 0.04 -11.91
C VAL A 94 -0.27 -0.15 -13.42
N GLN A 95 -1.35 -0.53 -14.12
CA GLN A 95 -1.35 -0.73 -15.57
C GLN A 95 -1.04 0.56 -16.33
N LEU A 96 -1.66 1.69 -15.95
CA LEU A 96 -1.40 2.99 -16.57
C LEU A 96 0.05 3.44 -16.35
N ALA A 97 0.57 3.31 -15.13
CA ALA A 97 1.94 3.67 -14.82
C ALA A 97 2.95 2.79 -15.57
N ALA A 98 2.74 1.46 -15.61
CA ALA A 98 3.58 0.53 -16.34
C ALA A 98 3.57 0.82 -17.85
N ALA A 99 2.41 1.04 -18.45
CA ALA A 99 2.25 1.40 -19.87
C ALA A 99 2.94 2.74 -20.21
N ALA A 100 2.97 3.68 -19.26
CA ALA A 100 3.71 4.94 -19.39
C ALA A 100 5.22 4.79 -19.10
N GLY A 101 5.70 3.57 -18.85
CA GLY A 101 7.11 3.29 -18.62
C GLY A 101 7.62 3.71 -17.25
N LYS A 102 6.76 3.83 -16.23
CA LYS A 102 7.14 4.21 -14.88
C LYS A 102 7.35 2.99 -13.98
N HIS A 103 8.26 3.11 -13.01
CA HIS A 103 8.28 2.19 -11.87
C HIS A 103 7.07 2.42 -10.98
N VAL A 104 6.67 1.40 -10.21
CA VAL A 104 5.48 1.49 -9.37
C VAL A 104 5.81 1.07 -7.94
N PHE A 105 5.46 1.91 -6.98
CA PHE A 105 5.28 1.54 -5.59
C PHE A 105 3.78 1.58 -5.30
N CYS A 106 3.20 0.48 -4.84
CA CYS A 106 1.76 0.39 -4.64
C CYS A 106 1.46 -0.01 -3.21
N GLU A 107 0.55 0.71 -2.57
CA GLU A 107 0.06 0.33 -1.24
C GLU A 107 -0.60 -1.06 -1.24
N LYS A 108 -0.57 -1.68 -0.06
CA LYS A 108 -1.24 -2.96 0.18
C LYS A 108 -2.77 -2.76 0.42
N PRO A 109 -3.59 -3.77 0.13
CA PRO A 109 -3.27 -4.96 -0.68
C PRO A 109 -3.05 -4.55 -2.13
N LEU A 110 -2.19 -5.27 -2.86
CA LEU A 110 -1.93 -4.94 -4.26
C LEU A 110 -3.22 -4.84 -5.08
N CYS A 111 -4.07 -5.86 -4.98
CA CYS A 111 -5.44 -5.86 -5.53
C CYS A 111 -6.35 -6.67 -4.61
N LEU A 112 -7.64 -6.69 -4.90
CA LEU A 112 -8.65 -7.41 -4.12
C LEU A 112 -8.78 -8.89 -4.51
N THR A 113 -8.32 -9.27 -5.71
CA THR A 113 -8.32 -10.65 -6.20
C THR A 113 -6.92 -11.10 -6.61
N ALA A 114 -6.69 -12.42 -6.62
CA ALA A 114 -5.41 -12.96 -7.08
C ALA A 114 -5.21 -12.73 -8.58
N ASP A 115 -6.26 -12.86 -9.37
CA ASP A 115 -6.19 -12.64 -10.83
C ASP A 115 -5.79 -11.19 -11.15
N ASP A 116 -6.33 -10.21 -10.43
CA ASP A 116 -5.95 -8.81 -10.58
C ASP A 116 -4.50 -8.56 -10.13
N CYS A 117 -4.04 -9.26 -9.10
CA CYS A 117 -2.63 -9.19 -8.69
C CYS A 117 -1.72 -9.70 -9.81
N ASP A 118 -2.09 -10.81 -10.46
CA ASP A 118 -1.31 -11.37 -11.59
C ASP A 118 -1.31 -10.40 -12.77
N LEU A 119 -2.44 -9.76 -13.09
CA LEU A 119 -2.52 -8.73 -14.12
C LEU A 119 -1.62 -7.52 -13.81
N ALA A 120 -1.60 -7.05 -12.57
CA ALA A 120 -0.74 -5.94 -12.16
C ALA A 120 0.75 -6.29 -12.25
N VAL A 121 1.12 -7.50 -11.79
CA VAL A 121 2.51 -7.99 -11.88
C VAL A 121 2.95 -8.13 -13.34
N ASN A 122 2.12 -8.77 -14.17
CA ASN A 122 2.42 -8.97 -15.58
C ASN A 122 2.58 -7.64 -16.34
N ALA A 123 1.72 -6.66 -16.07
CA ALA A 123 1.83 -5.33 -16.69
C ALA A 123 3.19 -4.68 -16.43
N CYS A 124 3.70 -4.76 -15.19
CA CYS A 124 5.01 -4.21 -14.85
C CYS A 124 6.16 -5.04 -15.47
N GLN A 125 6.04 -6.38 -15.49
CA GLN A 125 7.04 -7.27 -16.09
C GLN A 125 7.15 -7.04 -17.60
N ASP A 126 6.04 -6.97 -18.31
CA ASP A 126 6.00 -6.73 -19.76
C ASP A 126 6.59 -5.36 -20.12
N ALA A 127 6.33 -4.36 -19.30
CA ALA A 127 6.91 -3.02 -19.42
C ALA A 127 8.39 -2.96 -18.96
N ARG A 128 8.94 -4.02 -18.39
CA ARG A 128 10.26 -4.05 -17.75
C ARG A 128 10.42 -2.97 -16.69
N ARG A 129 9.41 -2.79 -15.86
CA ARG A 129 9.38 -1.86 -14.73
C ARG A 129 9.28 -2.61 -13.42
N MET A 130 9.85 -2.02 -12.38
CA MET A 130 9.73 -2.57 -11.03
C MET A 130 8.35 -2.30 -10.48
N LEU A 131 7.78 -3.30 -9.81
CA LEU A 131 6.62 -3.18 -8.94
C LEU A 131 7.06 -3.57 -7.53
N MET A 132 6.85 -2.66 -6.58
CA MET A 132 7.03 -2.93 -5.16
C MET A 132 5.71 -2.69 -4.44
N VAL A 133 5.32 -3.62 -3.56
CA VAL A 133 4.10 -3.49 -2.77
C VAL A 133 4.45 -3.08 -1.34
N GLY A 134 3.67 -2.18 -0.76
CA GLY A 134 3.85 -1.58 0.57
C GLY A 134 3.69 -2.55 1.75
N HIS A 135 4.30 -3.74 1.69
CA HIS A 135 4.33 -4.69 2.79
C HIS A 135 5.38 -4.30 3.82
N VAL A 136 5.00 -3.54 4.82
CA VAL A 136 5.91 -2.85 5.75
C VAL A 136 6.52 -3.73 6.83
N LEU A 137 5.85 -4.83 7.27
CA LEU A 137 6.31 -5.63 8.42
C LEU A 137 7.76 -6.10 8.32
N PRO A 138 8.29 -6.54 7.16
CA PRO A 138 9.68 -6.98 7.06
C PRO A 138 10.71 -5.90 7.40
N PHE A 139 10.32 -4.64 7.40
CA PHE A 139 11.18 -3.48 7.69
C PHE A 139 11.09 -3.01 9.14
N PHE A 140 10.08 -3.44 9.90
CA PHE A 140 9.97 -3.12 11.32
C PHE A 140 11.05 -3.84 12.13
N PRO A 141 11.68 -3.18 13.12
CA PRO A 141 12.80 -3.74 13.87
C PRO A 141 12.50 -5.11 14.49
N GLU A 142 11.34 -5.26 15.14
CA GLU A 142 10.89 -6.49 15.79
C GLU A 142 10.70 -7.65 14.81
N TYR A 143 10.13 -7.37 13.63
CA TYR A 143 9.94 -8.36 12.57
C TYR A 143 11.27 -8.74 11.90
N ARG A 144 12.20 -7.80 11.78
CA ARG A 144 13.56 -8.06 11.30
C ARG A 144 14.31 -8.99 12.25
N VAL A 145 14.21 -8.74 13.57
CA VAL A 145 14.80 -9.61 14.60
C VAL A 145 14.22 -11.01 14.49
N ALA A 146 12.88 -11.15 14.46
CA ALA A 146 12.22 -12.45 14.31
C ALA A 146 12.69 -13.19 13.06
N ARG A 147 12.72 -12.53 11.90
CA ARG A 147 13.19 -13.13 10.64
C ARG A 147 14.65 -13.58 10.73
N ASN A 148 15.52 -12.78 11.33
CA ASN A 148 16.93 -13.11 11.46
C ASN A 148 17.15 -14.30 12.42
N VAL A 149 16.44 -14.34 13.54
CA VAL A 149 16.50 -15.47 14.49
C VAL A 149 16.05 -16.78 13.83
N ILE A 150 14.91 -16.76 13.13
CA ILE A 150 14.39 -17.93 12.41
C ILE A 150 15.35 -18.33 11.29
N GLY A 151 15.80 -17.40 10.47
CA GLY A 151 16.68 -17.64 9.33
C GLY A 151 18.09 -18.08 9.71
N SER A 152 18.57 -17.77 10.93
CA SER A 152 19.90 -18.21 11.40
C SER A 152 19.99 -19.72 11.66
N GLY A 153 18.87 -20.38 11.91
CA GLY A 153 18.83 -21.79 12.28
C GLY A 153 19.43 -22.14 13.64
N GLN A 154 19.97 -21.16 14.39
CA GLN A 154 20.64 -21.39 15.67
C GLN A 154 19.74 -22.00 16.75
N HIS A 155 18.44 -21.76 16.64
CA HIS A 155 17.44 -22.26 17.59
C HIS A 155 16.57 -23.37 17.01
N GLY A 156 16.97 -23.96 15.88
CA GLY A 156 16.18 -24.95 15.14
C GLY A 156 15.18 -24.29 14.18
N GLY A 157 14.33 -25.11 13.57
CA GLY A 157 13.30 -24.64 12.65
C GLY A 157 12.09 -24.01 13.36
N LEU A 158 11.34 -23.18 12.63
CA LEU A 158 10.08 -22.64 13.12
C LEU A 158 9.06 -23.79 13.32
N VAL A 159 8.59 -23.98 14.55
CA VAL A 159 7.64 -25.03 14.90
C VAL A 159 6.20 -24.51 14.89
N ASN A 160 5.99 -23.29 15.40
CA ASN A 160 4.69 -22.66 15.49
C ASN A 160 4.86 -21.14 15.50
N ALA A 161 3.87 -20.43 14.96
CA ALA A 161 3.78 -18.98 15.04
C ALA A 161 2.33 -18.57 15.30
N PHE A 162 2.13 -17.56 16.14
CA PHE A 162 0.83 -17.00 16.44
C PHE A 162 0.87 -15.49 16.23
N PHE A 163 0.01 -15.01 15.35
CA PHE A 163 -0.18 -13.60 15.08
C PHE A 163 -1.54 -13.15 15.56
N LYS A 164 -1.60 -12.02 16.23
CA LYS A 164 -2.86 -11.39 16.64
C LYS A 164 -2.84 -9.93 16.27
N ARG A 165 -3.82 -9.51 15.47
CA ARG A 165 -4.03 -8.12 15.08
C ARG A 165 -5.43 -7.68 15.44
N VAL A 166 -5.52 -6.61 16.20
CA VAL A 166 -6.79 -6.02 16.65
C VAL A 166 -6.68 -4.51 16.52
N ILE A 167 -7.66 -3.88 15.90
CA ILE A 167 -7.78 -2.44 15.83
C ILE A 167 -9.20 -2.00 16.25
N ALA A 168 -9.37 -0.73 16.61
CA ALA A 168 -10.67 -0.11 16.65
C ALA A 168 -11.20 0.14 15.24
N ASP A 169 -12.52 0.18 15.07
CA ASP A 169 -13.13 0.50 13.79
C ASP A 169 -12.62 1.88 13.30
N PRO A 170 -12.11 1.97 12.04
CA PRO A 170 -11.59 3.22 11.51
C PRO A 170 -12.72 4.16 11.10
N ALA A 171 -13.24 4.95 12.04
CA ALA A 171 -14.41 5.81 11.86
C ALA A 171 -14.24 6.89 10.75
N TRP A 172 -12.99 7.15 10.35
CA TRP A 172 -12.68 8.09 9.27
C TRP A 172 -12.77 7.49 7.86
N LEU A 173 -12.92 6.15 7.75
CA LEU A 173 -12.96 5.43 6.50
C LEU A 173 -14.35 4.82 6.29
N SER A 174 -15.23 5.58 5.64
CA SER A 174 -16.65 5.20 5.43
C SER A 174 -16.81 3.88 4.68
N ASP A 175 -15.89 3.59 3.74
CA ASP A 175 -15.98 2.43 2.85
C ASP A 175 -15.24 1.19 3.40
N TYR A 176 -14.81 1.21 4.68
CA TYR A 176 -14.00 0.14 5.26
C TYR A 176 -14.68 -1.24 5.23
N TYR A 177 -16.01 -1.25 5.32
CA TYR A 177 -16.80 -2.48 5.27
C TYR A 177 -17.44 -2.74 3.91
N VAL A 178 -16.98 -2.08 2.85
CA VAL A 178 -17.46 -2.29 1.48
C VAL A 178 -16.50 -3.23 0.77
N ALA A 179 -16.99 -4.43 0.43
CA ALA A 179 -16.14 -5.54 -0.04
C ALA A 179 -15.37 -5.20 -1.32
N ASP A 180 -16.02 -4.58 -2.29
CA ASP A 180 -15.45 -4.21 -3.58
C ASP A 180 -14.61 -2.92 -3.55
N ARG A 181 -14.48 -2.27 -2.39
CA ARG A 181 -13.67 -1.06 -2.19
C ARG A 181 -12.35 -1.35 -1.50
N THR A 182 -12.43 -2.05 -0.36
CA THR A 182 -11.29 -2.27 0.53
C THR A 182 -11.05 -3.75 0.84
N GLY A 183 -12.02 -4.63 0.58
CA GLY A 183 -12.00 -6.03 1.01
C GLY A 183 -12.20 -6.20 2.52
N GLY A 184 -12.37 -5.11 3.26
CA GLY A 184 -12.60 -5.09 4.71
C GLY A 184 -11.39 -5.51 5.56
N PRO A 185 -11.62 -5.75 6.87
CA PRO A 185 -10.55 -6.03 7.83
C PRO A 185 -9.65 -7.20 7.48
N LEU A 186 -10.18 -8.24 6.84
CA LEU A 186 -9.39 -9.39 6.43
C LEU A 186 -8.31 -8.99 5.41
N MET A 187 -8.70 -8.27 4.38
CA MET A 187 -7.78 -7.82 3.34
C MET A 187 -6.87 -6.69 3.81
N ASP A 188 -7.40 -5.77 4.60
CA ASP A 188 -6.63 -4.62 5.05
C ASP A 188 -5.61 -4.96 6.14
N LEU A 189 -5.96 -5.83 7.08
CA LEU A 189 -5.14 -6.13 8.27
C LEU A 189 -4.40 -7.44 8.16
N HIS A 190 -5.09 -8.54 7.86
CA HIS A 190 -4.50 -9.88 7.87
C HIS A 190 -3.48 -10.07 6.76
N ILE A 191 -3.56 -9.30 5.68
CA ILE A 191 -2.56 -9.32 4.60
C ILE A 191 -1.12 -9.11 5.11
N HIS A 192 -0.94 -8.28 6.15
CA HIS A 192 0.36 -8.06 6.76
C HIS A 192 0.93 -9.33 7.38
N ASP A 193 0.11 -10.03 8.16
CA ASP A 193 0.52 -11.24 8.87
C ASP A 193 0.68 -12.41 7.89
N ALA A 194 -0.20 -12.54 6.92
CA ALA A 194 -0.10 -13.54 5.85
C ALA A 194 1.18 -13.36 5.03
N HIS A 195 1.52 -12.12 4.67
CA HIS A 195 2.76 -11.82 3.96
C HIS A 195 3.99 -12.18 4.80
N PHE A 196 4.03 -11.79 6.08
CA PHE A 196 5.17 -12.10 6.93
C PHE A 196 5.30 -13.61 7.19
N LEU A 197 4.19 -14.29 7.45
CA LEU A 197 4.18 -15.76 7.58
C LEU A 197 4.73 -16.45 6.32
N ARG A 198 4.33 -15.95 5.14
CA ARG A 198 4.85 -16.43 3.85
C ARG A 198 6.37 -16.28 3.74
N LEU A 199 6.93 -15.19 4.28
CA LEU A 199 8.38 -14.94 4.27
C LEU A 199 9.16 -15.84 5.21
N ILE A 200 8.62 -16.19 6.38
CA ILE A 200 9.34 -16.97 7.39
C ILE A 200 9.03 -18.47 7.34
N GLY A 201 7.84 -18.85 6.84
CA GLY A 201 7.36 -20.24 6.82
C GLY A 201 7.20 -20.85 5.44
N GLY A 202 7.27 -20.04 4.37
CA GLY A 202 7.01 -20.50 3.01
C GLY A 202 5.50 -20.59 2.70
N MET A 203 5.14 -21.29 1.62
CA MET A 203 3.72 -21.49 1.24
C MET A 203 3.08 -22.52 2.16
N PRO A 204 1.90 -22.22 2.73
CA PRO A 204 1.16 -23.20 3.50
C PRO A 204 0.66 -24.33 2.60
N SER A 205 0.71 -25.55 3.10
CA SER A 205 0.16 -26.72 2.40
C SER A 205 -1.35 -26.88 2.61
N ARG A 206 -1.87 -26.30 3.68
CA ARG A 206 -3.29 -26.27 4.04
C ARG A 206 -3.61 -24.99 4.75
N VAL A 207 -4.83 -24.51 4.60
CA VAL A 207 -5.38 -23.38 5.35
C VAL A 207 -6.75 -23.78 5.86
N TYR A 208 -6.97 -23.56 7.15
CA TYR A 208 -8.28 -23.59 7.76
C TYR A 208 -8.59 -22.18 8.25
N ALA A 209 -9.78 -21.69 7.96
CA ALA A 209 -10.21 -20.38 8.43
C ALA A 209 -11.67 -20.43 8.90
N ASP A 210 -11.95 -19.68 9.95
CA ASP A 210 -13.29 -19.45 10.45
C ASP A 210 -13.42 -17.98 10.89
N GLY A 211 -14.64 -17.44 10.92
CA GLY A 211 -14.81 -16.05 11.24
C GLY A 211 -16.26 -15.59 11.27
N ARG A 212 -16.43 -14.30 11.41
CA ARG A 212 -17.75 -13.65 11.39
C ARG A 212 -17.79 -12.56 10.34
N LEU A 213 -18.85 -12.59 9.56
CA LEU A 213 -19.18 -11.53 8.62
C LEU A 213 -19.85 -10.35 9.34
N PHE A 214 -19.56 -9.17 8.87
CA PHE A 214 -20.30 -7.94 9.14
C PHE A 214 -20.56 -7.29 7.79
N GLN A 215 -21.83 -7.12 7.45
CA GLN A 215 -22.23 -6.80 6.07
C GLN A 215 -21.66 -7.86 5.12
N GLU A 216 -20.87 -7.47 4.14
CA GLU A 216 -20.31 -8.37 3.10
C GLU A 216 -18.84 -8.73 3.35
N VAL A 217 -18.22 -8.24 4.44
CA VAL A 217 -16.79 -8.45 4.72
C VAL A 217 -16.56 -9.26 5.99
N VAL A 218 -15.41 -9.90 6.06
CA VAL A 218 -14.98 -10.62 7.27
C VAL A 218 -14.47 -9.60 8.31
N LYS A 219 -15.23 -9.39 9.37
CA LYS A 219 -14.86 -8.48 10.48
C LYS A 219 -13.95 -9.13 11.51
N TYR A 220 -14.16 -10.41 11.74
CA TYR A 220 -13.35 -11.22 12.66
C TYR A 220 -13.03 -12.55 11.98
N CYS A 221 -11.79 -12.92 11.98
CA CYS A 221 -11.39 -14.25 11.54
C CYS A 221 -10.19 -14.77 12.35
N TYR A 222 -10.02 -16.08 12.36
CA TYR A 222 -8.74 -16.72 12.58
C TYR A 222 -8.46 -17.69 11.43
N ALA A 223 -7.19 -17.86 11.14
CA ALA A 223 -6.71 -18.79 10.11
C ALA A 223 -5.52 -19.59 10.65
N ILE A 224 -5.46 -20.86 10.30
CA ILE A 224 -4.40 -21.79 10.68
C ILE A 224 -3.83 -22.43 9.42
#